data_543d6731f0a7c13e7747b043921de3ee
#
_entry.id   543d6731f0a7c13e7747b043921de3ee
#
_cell.length_a   1.000
_cell.length_b   1.000
_cell.length_c   1.000
_cell.angle_alpha   90.00
_cell.angle_beta   90.00
_cell.angle_gamma   90.00
#
_symmetry.space_group_name_H-M   'P 1'
#
loop_
_entity.id
_entity.type
_entity.pdbx_description
1 polymer ?
#
loop_
_entity_poly.entity_id
_entity_poly.type
_entity_poly.pdbx_seq_one_letter_code
_entity_poly.pdbx_strand_id
1 'polypeptide(L)'
;MTVQARAGGGGMPRNPGRSDLGLKATLLFPDREIVERFYVPLIYTACRTCYSEQEPEEIFRRAVEGQVDPVRQQRLIQGVIESGHGSTIEHVVFTFGISGVSRTLSHQLVRHRAGVAFDQQSQRYVKFKGAATLEPSTIVEGDPTLRERYETQVGGALELYGDLVAAGVPGEDARFVFPNATRTNLVMTANLRALIHMSGLRLCTMAQWEIRRLFQLIRHEVFQVSPFLGSFLAPKCVPLGYCDEMGNRDGHCPIRPHKDEVLAAWAEKRGAARAAGRELPTV
;
A
#
# COMPACT_ATOMS: atom_id res chain seq x y z
N MET A 1 6.94 33.68 -23.50
CA MET A 1 6.66 32.43 -24.21
C MET A 1 5.70 31.59 -23.32
N THR A 2 4.45 31.62 -23.68
CA THR A 2 3.35 30.99 -22.91
C THR A 2 3.25 29.54 -23.35
N VAL A 3 3.56 28.61 -22.42
CA VAL A 3 3.38 27.17 -22.66
C VAL A 3 1.88 26.86 -22.54
N GLN A 4 1.23 26.64 -23.67
CA GLN A 4 -0.13 26.10 -23.69
C GLN A 4 -0.12 24.65 -23.22
N ALA A 5 -0.75 24.40 -22.06
CA ALA A 5 -1.07 23.05 -21.61
C ALA A 5 -2.12 22.44 -22.56
N ARG A 6 -1.72 21.42 -23.31
CA ARG A 6 -2.66 20.59 -24.06
C ARG A 6 -3.48 19.77 -23.08
N ALA A 7 -4.77 20.05 -23.02
CA ALA A 7 -5.76 19.18 -22.40
C ALA A 7 -5.92 17.92 -23.26
N GLY A 8 -5.12 16.90 -22.97
CA GLY A 8 -5.29 15.55 -23.49
C GLY A 8 -6.14 14.77 -22.48
N GLY A 9 -7.41 14.53 -22.80
CA GLY A 9 -8.27 13.60 -22.05
C GLY A 9 -7.78 12.17 -22.22
N GLY A 10 -6.69 11.82 -21.55
CA GLY A 10 -6.20 10.46 -21.43
C GLY A 10 -6.89 9.79 -20.26
N GLY A 11 -7.90 8.95 -20.51
CA GLY A 11 -8.42 8.01 -19.52
C GLY A 11 -7.24 7.26 -18.92
N MET A 12 -7.21 7.11 -17.57
CA MET A 12 -6.16 6.35 -16.90
C MET A 12 -6.07 4.96 -17.51
N PRO A 13 -4.84 4.45 -17.74
CA PRO A 13 -4.68 3.11 -18.26
C PRO A 13 -5.33 2.13 -17.30
N ARG A 14 -6.36 1.43 -17.80
CA ARG A 14 -7.00 0.34 -17.07
C ARG A 14 -5.94 -0.70 -16.75
N ASN A 15 -5.98 -1.23 -15.53
CA ASN A 15 -5.08 -2.28 -15.06
C ASN A 15 -5.02 -3.43 -16.08
N PRO A 16 -3.88 -3.72 -16.67
CA PRO A 16 -3.76 -4.87 -17.55
C PRO A 16 -3.96 -6.14 -16.75
N GLY A 17 -4.84 -6.98 -17.18
CA GLY A 17 -5.20 -8.25 -16.54
C GLY A 17 -4.13 -9.34 -16.65
N ARG A 18 -2.85 -9.00 -16.74
CA ARG A 18 -1.76 -9.99 -16.69
C ARG A 18 -1.42 -10.36 -15.27
N SER A 19 -1.81 -11.56 -14.90
CA SER A 19 -1.63 -12.17 -13.58
C SER A 19 -0.17 -12.51 -13.23
N ASP A 20 0.80 -12.35 -14.12
CA ASP A 20 2.18 -12.78 -13.89
C ASP A 20 3.21 -11.76 -14.34
N LEU A 21 3.41 -10.75 -13.50
CA LEU A 21 4.53 -9.80 -13.65
C LEU A 21 5.80 -10.31 -12.95
N GLY A 22 5.80 -11.53 -12.39
CA GLY A 22 6.88 -12.04 -11.54
C GLY A 22 7.08 -11.28 -10.24
N LEU A 23 6.13 -10.39 -9.88
CA LEU A 23 6.11 -9.65 -8.63
C LEU A 23 5.51 -10.53 -7.52
N LYS A 24 6.22 -10.63 -6.40
CA LYS A 24 5.79 -11.42 -5.24
C LYS A 24 5.89 -10.59 -3.97
N ALA A 25 4.94 -10.83 -3.08
CA ALA A 25 5.02 -10.43 -1.68
C ALA A 25 4.68 -11.67 -0.85
N THR A 26 5.53 -12.02 0.08
CA THR A 26 5.34 -13.16 0.98
C THR A 26 5.44 -12.66 2.41
N LEU A 27 4.47 -12.97 3.24
CA LEU A 27 4.54 -12.67 4.67
C LEU A 27 5.56 -13.61 5.31
N LEU A 28 6.66 -13.05 5.83
CA LEU A 28 7.72 -13.78 6.53
C LEU A 28 7.41 -13.93 8.02
N PHE A 29 6.74 -12.93 8.59
CA PHE A 29 6.35 -12.88 10.00
C PHE A 29 5.21 -11.86 10.18
N PRO A 30 4.23 -12.11 11.05
CA PRO A 30 3.96 -13.34 11.82
C PRO A 30 3.24 -14.42 11.02
N ASP A 31 3.16 -15.64 11.57
CA ASP A 31 2.21 -16.64 11.11
C ASP A 31 0.81 -16.46 11.77
N ARG A 32 -0.14 -17.32 11.40
CA ARG A 32 -1.50 -17.25 11.91
C ARG A 32 -1.57 -17.47 13.42
N GLU A 33 -0.82 -18.43 13.95
CA GLU A 33 -0.84 -18.76 15.38
C GLU A 33 -0.39 -17.55 16.23
N ILE A 34 0.68 -16.90 15.80
CA ILE A 34 1.18 -15.68 16.46
C ILE A 34 0.14 -14.56 16.42
N VAL A 35 -0.54 -14.37 15.29
CA VAL A 35 -1.56 -13.32 15.18
C VAL A 35 -2.75 -13.60 16.08
N GLU A 36 -3.30 -14.80 16.04
CA GLU A 36 -4.47 -15.17 16.83
C GLU A 36 -4.15 -15.17 18.33
N ARG A 37 -3.01 -15.71 18.72
CA ARG A 37 -2.63 -15.88 20.11
C ARG A 37 -2.06 -14.64 20.78
N PHE A 38 -1.37 -13.77 20.03
CA PHE A 38 -0.64 -12.65 20.63
C PHE A 38 -1.01 -11.28 20.07
N TYR A 39 -1.21 -11.11 18.76
CA TYR A 39 -1.40 -9.79 18.19
C TYR A 39 -2.75 -9.18 18.55
N VAL A 40 -3.84 -9.95 18.43
CA VAL A 40 -5.17 -9.47 18.81
C VAL A 40 -5.24 -9.19 20.32
N PRO A 41 -4.76 -10.08 21.22
CA PRO A 41 -4.64 -9.79 22.64
C PRO A 41 -3.76 -8.58 22.98
N LEU A 42 -2.64 -8.38 22.28
CA LEU A 42 -1.75 -7.24 22.52
C LEU A 42 -2.41 -5.91 22.16
N ILE A 43 -3.06 -5.83 20.99
CA ILE A 43 -3.83 -4.65 20.59
C ILE A 43 -4.97 -4.39 21.58
N TYR A 44 -5.71 -5.44 21.98
CA TYR A 44 -6.75 -5.34 22.98
C TYR A 44 -6.23 -4.80 24.31
N THR A 45 -5.07 -5.28 24.76
CA THR A 45 -4.40 -4.78 25.96
C THR A 45 -4.10 -3.30 25.85
N ALA A 46 -3.48 -2.88 24.74
CA ALA A 46 -3.19 -1.47 24.51
C ALA A 46 -4.47 -0.60 24.53
N CYS A 47 -5.57 -1.08 23.95
CA CYS A 47 -6.86 -0.40 24.01
C CYS A 47 -7.38 -0.31 25.46
N ARG A 48 -7.25 -1.37 26.24
CA ARG A 48 -7.79 -1.45 27.61
C ARG A 48 -6.98 -0.67 28.62
N THR A 49 -5.68 -0.58 28.46
CA THR A 49 -4.78 0.13 29.37
C THR A 49 -5.21 1.58 29.58
N CYS A 50 -5.78 2.24 28.58
CA CYS A 50 -6.27 3.62 28.70
C CYS A 50 -7.54 3.78 29.58
N TYR A 51 -8.28 2.69 29.83
CA TYR A 51 -9.60 2.71 30.48
C TYR A 51 -9.74 1.65 31.55
N SER A 52 -8.65 1.18 32.15
CA SER A 52 -8.65 0.15 33.18
C SER A 52 -7.67 0.48 34.29
N GLU A 53 -8.02 0.17 35.51
CA GLU A 53 -7.13 0.22 36.67
C GLU A 53 -6.25 -1.04 36.79
N GLN A 54 -6.53 -2.06 35.94
CA GLN A 54 -5.75 -3.31 35.91
C GLN A 54 -4.38 -3.04 35.27
N GLU A 55 -3.39 -3.78 35.74
CA GLU A 55 -2.05 -3.76 35.16
C GLU A 55 -2.07 -4.36 33.73
N PRO A 56 -1.27 -3.81 32.79
CA PRO A 56 -1.25 -4.29 31.40
C PRO A 56 -0.95 -5.78 31.25
N GLU A 57 -0.06 -6.33 32.09
CA GLU A 57 0.30 -7.76 32.12
C GLU A 57 -0.91 -8.62 32.45
N GLU A 58 -1.74 -8.21 33.41
CA GLU A 58 -2.93 -8.95 33.81
C GLU A 58 -3.99 -8.90 32.69
N ILE A 59 -4.18 -7.75 32.05
CA ILE A 59 -5.09 -7.62 30.91
C ILE A 59 -4.64 -8.55 29.78
N PHE A 60 -3.34 -8.52 29.46
CA PHE A 60 -2.76 -9.36 28.40
C PHE A 60 -2.88 -10.85 28.70
N ARG A 61 -2.49 -11.26 29.90
CA ARG A 61 -2.57 -12.65 30.34
C ARG A 61 -4.00 -13.19 30.20
N ARG A 62 -5.00 -12.47 30.71
CA ARG A 62 -6.42 -12.86 30.63
C ARG A 62 -6.92 -12.95 29.18
N ALA A 63 -6.47 -12.05 28.31
CA ALA A 63 -6.83 -12.08 26.90
C ALA A 63 -6.23 -13.30 26.18
N VAL A 64 -4.95 -13.62 26.44
CA VAL A 64 -4.24 -14.78 25.87
C VAL A 64 -4.79 -16.11 26.40
N GLU A 65 -5.16 -16.18 27.68
CA GLU A 65 -5.72 -17.37 28.32
C GLU A 65 -7.21 -17.63 27.99
N GLY A 66 -7.80 -16.78 27.09
CA GLY A 66 -9.19 -16.96 26.68
C GLY A 66 -10.23 -16.53 27.71
N GLN A 67 -9.83 -15.84 28.81
CA GLN A 67 -10.76 -15.28 29.78
C GLN A 67 -11.54 -14.07 29.26
N VAL A 68 -11.15 -13.55 28.10
CA VAL A 68 -11.87 -12.52 27.37
C VAL A 68 -12.23 -13.08 26.00
N ASP A 69 -13.53 -13.09 25.70
CA ASP A 69 -14.04 -13.56 24.41
C ASP A 69 -13.34 -12.86 23.22
N PRO A 70 -12.78 -13.60 22.24
CA PRO A 70 -12.13 -13.04 21.06
C PRO A 70 -13.01 -12.07 20.27
N VAL A 71 -14.33 -12.31 20.17
CA VAL A 71 -15.26 -11.40 19.50
C VAL A 71 -15.34 -10.06 20.23
N ARG A 72 -15.31 -10.09 21.57
CA ARG A 72 -15.27 -8.87 22.39
C ARG A 72 -13.98 -8.12 22.21
N GLN A 73 -12.84 -8.82 22.12
CA GLN A 73 -11.55 -8.19 21.83
C GLN A 73 -11.60 -7.48 20.47
N GLN A 74 -12.02 -8.18 19.41
CA GLN A 74 -12.11 -7.62 18.06
C GLN A 74 -13.06 -6.42 17.98
N ARG A 75 -14.21 -6.49 18.64
CA ARG A 75 -15.19 -5.38 18.66
C ARG A 75 -14.60 -4.11 19.29
N LEU A 76 -13.86 -4.25 20.39
CA LEU A 76 -13.19 -3.11 21.02
C LEU A 76 -12.13 -2.52 20.08
N ILE A 77 -11.28 -3.36 19.50
CA ILE A 77 -10.22 -2.94 18.57
C ILE A 77 -10.83 -2.19 17.37
N GLN A 78 -11.88 -2.76 16.78
CA GLN A 78 -12.58 -2.12 15.66
C GLN A 78 -13.09 -0.73 16.03
N GLY A 79 -13.80 -0.58 17.13
CA GLY A 79 -14.31 0.71 17.58
C GLY A 79 -13.20 1.74 17.84
N VAL A 80 -12.07 1.31 18.38
CA VAL A 80 -10.90 2.18 18.63
C VAL A 80 -10.25 2.64 17.31
N ILE A 81 -10.13 1.75 16.32
CA ILE A 81 -9.60 2.10 14.99
C ILE A 81 -10.56 3.06 14.28
N GLU A 82 -11.87 2.76 14.28
CA GLU A 82 -12.89 3.60 13.65
C GLU A 82 -12.99 5.01 14.28
N SER A 83 -12.65 5.12 15.56
CA SER A 83 -12.54 6.41 16.27
C SER A 83 -11.27 7.18 15.96
N GLY A 84 -10.36 6.63 15.13
CA GLY A 84 -9.10 7.26 14.75
C GLY A 84 -7.95 7.12 15.76
N HIS A 85 -8.10 6.33 16.82
CA HIS A 85 -7.06 6.05 17.82
C HIS A 85 -6.05 5.02 17.31
N GLY A 86 -5.14 5.44 16.45
CA GLY A 86 -4.20 4.57 15.77
C GLY A 86 -2.99 4.09 16.60
N SER A 87 -2.72 4.67 17.78
CA SER A 87 -1.54 4.29 18.59
C SER A 87 -1.59 2.83 19.06
N THR A 88 -2.78 2.31 19.36
CA THR A 88 -2.98 0.95 19.87
C THR A 88 -2.56 -0.15 18.89
N ILE A 89 -2.55 0.13 17.59
CA ILE A 89 -2.18 -0.81 16.54
C ILE A 89 -0.74 -0.66 16.06
N GLU A 90 0.04 0.22 16.67
CA GLU A 90 1.48 0.37 16.38
C GLU A 90 2.33 -0.74 17.01
N HIS A 91 1.80 -1.46 18.02
CA HIS A 91 2.51 -2.48 18.78
C HIS A 91 2.72 -3.79 18.02
N VAL A 92 2.06 -3.99 16.89
CA VAL A 92 2.17 -5.21 16.08
C VAL A 92 2.77 -4.91 14.72
N VAL A 93 3.67 -5.77 14.25
CA VAL A 93 4.44 -5.59 13.01
C VAL A 93 4.27 -6.77 12.07
N PHE A 94 4.37 -6.49 10.77
CA PHE A 94 4.35 -7.49 9.70
C PHE A 94 5.60 -7.32 8.86
N THR A 95 6.30 -8.42 8.61
CA THR A 95 7.53 -8.45 7.80
C THR A 95 7.29 -9.21 6.51
N PHE A 96 7.56 -8.58 5.38
CA PHE A 96 7.35 -9.13 4.05
C PHE A 96 8.67 -9.27 3.30
N GLY A 97 8.86 -10.41 2.64
CA GLY A 97 9.80 -10.56 1.54
C GLY A 97 9.12 -10.13 0.24
N ILE A 98 9.65 -9.13 -0.42
CA ILE A 98 9.13 -8.57 -1.67
C ILE A 98 10.15 -8.81 -2.78
N SER A 99 9.72 -9.41 -3.89
CA SER A 99 10.62 -9.76 -4.99
C SER A 99 10.06 -9.35 -6.34
N GLY A 100 10.97 -9.07 -7.28
CA GLY A 100 10.62 -8.81 -8.67
C GLY A 100 9.99 -7.45 -8.93
N VAL A 101 10.05 -6.52 -7.97
CA VAL A 101 9.58 -5.13 -8.13
C VAL A 101 10.60 -4.28 -8.89
N SER A 102 10.13 -3.27 -9.62
CA SER A 102 11.02 -2.33 -10.29
C SER A 102 11.65 -1.32 -9.32
N ARG A 103 12.76 -0.73 -9.72
CA ARG A 103 13.35 0.43 -9.02
C ARG A 103 12.36 1.60 -9.02
N THR A 104 11.55 1.76 -10.05
CA THR A 104 10.46 2.76 -10.08
C THR A 104 9.51 2.59 -8.90
N LEU A 105 9.07 1.35 -8.62
CA LEU A 105 8.21 1.07 -7.47
C LEU A 105 8.94 1.34 -6.15
N SER A 106 10.18 0.87 -6.02
CA SER A 106 10.91 1.02 -4.75
C SER A 106 11.07 2.47 -4.33
N HIS A 107 11.29 3.40 -5.28
CA HIS A 107 11.32 4.84 -5.01
C HIS A 107 10.01 5.42 -4.50
N GLN A 108 8.86 4.82 -4.87
CA GLN A 108 7.55 5.21 -4.33
C GLN A 108 7.33 4.59 -2.95
N LEU A 109 7.78 3.34 -2.76
CA LEU A 109 7.57 2.58 -1.52
C LEU A 109 8.33 3.18 -0.34
N VAL A 110 9.62 3.51 -0.52
CA VAL A 110 10.48 4.06 0.55
C VAL A 110 10.14 5.50 0.97
N ARG A 111 9.15 6.13 0.34
CA ARG A 111 8.62 7.43 0.80
C ARG A 111 7.77 7.29 2.05
N HIS A 112 7.28 6.09 2.36
CA HIS A 112 6.66 5.78 3.64
C HIS A 112 7.74 5.58 4.69
N ARG A 113 7.72 6.36 5.79
CA ARG A 113 8.82 6.40 6.76
C ARG A 113 8.38 6.08 8.19
N ALA A 114 7.17 6.48 8.58
CA ALA A 114 6.69 6.26 9.93
C ALA A 114 6.22 4.81 10.12
N GLY A 115 6.80 4.11 11.10
CA GLY A 115 6.43 2.73 11.43
C GLY A 115 6.84 1.68 10.39
N VAL A 116 7.85 1.98 9.55
CA VAL A 116 8.31 1.10 8.46
C VAL A 116 9.83 1.04 8.43
N ALA A 117 10.37 -0.16 8.17
CA ALA A 117 11.78 -0.40 7.87
C ALA A 117 11.92 -1.11 6.52
N PHE A 118 13.01 -0.82 5.80
CA PHE A 118 13.33 -1.39 4.49
C PHE A 118 14.77 -1.82 4.40
N ASP A 119 15.00 -3.05 3.92
CA ASP A 119 16.30 -3.54 3.47
C ASP A 119 16.20 -3.96 2.02
N GLN A 120 16.88 -3.25 1.13
CA GLN A 120 16.80 -3.45 -0.31
C GLN A 120 18.09 -4.03 -0.88
N GLN A 121 17.97 -4.97 -1.83
CA GLN A 121 19.08 -5.54 -2.56
C GLN A 121 19.99 -4.45 -3.13
N SER A 122 21.25 -4.48 -2.73
CA SER A 122 22.24 -3.47 -3.09
C SER A 122 22.76 -3.69 -4.50
N GLN A 123 22.68 -2.67 -5.33
CA GLN A 123 23.37 -2.63 -6.63
C GLN A 123 24.87 -2.27 -6.49
N ARG A 124 25.32 -1.94 -5.29
CA ARG A 124 26.75 -1.69 -5.01
C ARG A 124 27.51 -3.01 -4.77
N TYR A 125 26.92 -3.89 -3.97
CA TYR A 125 27.58 -5.13 -3.55
C TYR A 125 27.25 -6.34 -4.43
N VAL A 126 26.06 -6.36 -5.03
CA VAL A 126 25.62 -7.46 -5.89
C VAL A 126 26.02 -7.16 -7.33
N LYS A 127 26.85 -8.04 -7.92
CA LYS A 127 27.15 -8.02 -9.34
C LYS A 127 26.05 -8.80 -10.07
N PHE A 128 25.28 -8.11 -10.89
CA PHE A 128 24.17 -8.71 -11.61
C PHE A 128 24.69 -9.41 -12.88
N LYS A 129 24.51 -10.73 -12.94
CA LYS A 129 24.67 -11.50 -14.18
C LYS A 129 23.30 -11.63 -14.84
N GLY A 130 23.01 -10.79 -15.85
CA GLY A 130 21.71 -10.76 -16.50
C GLY A 130 20.63 -10.14 -15.61
N ALA A 131 20.72 -8.83 -15.34
CA ALA A 131 19.70 -8.11 -14.59
C ALA A 131 18.35 -8.19 -15.30
N ALA A 132 17.32 -8.67 -14.59
CA ALA A 132 15.96 -8.72 -15.13
C ALA A 132 15.30 -7.33 -15.05
N THR A 133 14.45 -7.02 -16.01
CA THR A 133 13.66 -5.79 -16.05
C THR A 133 12.18 -6.08 -16.00
N LEU A 134 11.40 -5.07 -15.63
CA LEU A 134 9.95 -5.08 -15.67
C LEU A 134 9.49 -4.23 -16.84
N GLU A 135 8.69 -4.80 -17.72
CA GLU A 135 8.09 -4.09 -18.84
C GLU A 135 6.68 -3.63 -18.47
N PRO A 136 6.40 -2.31 -18.51
CA PRO A 136 5.05 -1.82 -18.34
C PRO A 136 4.12 -2.32 -19.45
N SER A 137 2.95 -2.83 -19.09
CA SER A 137 1.99 -3.35 -20.08
C SER A 137 1.55 -2.31 -21.12
N THR A 138 1.49 -1.04 -20.74
CA THR A 138 1.21 0.07 -21.65
C THR A 138 2.24 0.23 -22.76
N ILE A 139 3.48 -0.24 -22.54
CA ILE A 139 4.53 -0.31 -23.56
C ILE A 139 4.37 -1.60 -24.37
N VAL A 140 4.15 -2.72 -23.70
CA VAL A 140 4.01 -4.06 -24.35
C VAL A 140 2.79 -4.12 -25.27
N GLU A 141 1.68 -3.50 -24.87
CA GLU A 141 0.40 -3.49 -25.62
C GLU A 141 0.25 -2.26 -26.52
N GLY A 142 1.24 -1.36 -26.52
CA GLY A 142 1.24 -0.12 -27.27
C GLY A 142 1.77 -0.28 -28.70
N ASP A 143 2.37 0.81 -29.23
CA ASP A 143 2.98 0.85 -30.55
C ASP A 143 4.17 -0.12 -30.63
N PRO A 144 4.15 -1.12 -31.57
CA PRO A 144 5.23 -2.10 -31.70
C PRO A 144 6.61 -1.47 -31.94
N THR A 145 6.68 -0.35 -32.68
CA THR A 145 7.94 0.34 -32.96
C THR A 145 8.51 0.99 -31.69
N LEU A 146 7.67 1.57 -30.84
CA LEU A 146 8.09 2.14 -29.57
C LEU A 146 8.49 1.02 -28.59
N ARG A 147 7.81 -0.13 -28.63
CA ARG A 147 8.17 -1.29 -27.84
C ARG A 147 9.56 -1.80 -28.23
N GLU A 148 9.83 -2.03 -29.51
CA GLU A 148 11.14 -2.49 -30.00
C GLU A 148 12.27 -1.52 -29.58
N ARG A 149 12.02 -0.22 -29.72
CA ARG A 149 12.99 0.80 -29.27
C ARG A 149 13.22 0.78 -27.77
N TYR A 150 12.18 0.55 -26.97
CA TYR A 150 12.29 0.39 -25.52
C TYR A 150 13.12 -0.84 -25.17
N GLU A 151 12.81 -2.01 -25.74
CA GLU A 151 13.52 -3.27 -25.52
C GLU A 151 15.01 -3.14 -25.90
N THR A 152 15.31 -2.54 -27.04
CA THR A 152 16.67 -2.28 -27.51
C THR A 152 17.43 -1.37 -26.54
N GLN A 153 16.81 -0.28 -26.08
CA GLN A 153 17.46 0.67 -25.19
C GLN A 153 17.73 0.08 -23.81
N VAL A 154 16.76 -0.66 -23.28
CA VAL A 154 16.88 -1.34 -21.99
C VAL A 154 17.91 -2.47 -22.05
N GLY A 155 17.89 -3.27 -23.13
CA GLY A 155 18.89 -4.33 -23.38
C GLY A 155 20.30 -3.77 -23.47
N GLY A 156 20.51 -2.75 -24.30
CA GLY A 156 21.80 -2.09 -24.44
C GLY A 156 22.36 -1.48 -23.14
N ALA A 157 21.48 -0.98 -22.26
CA ALA A 157 21.90 -0.48 -20.95
C ALA A 157 22.41 -1.64 -20.04
N LEU A 158 21.78 -2.82 -20.11
CA LEU A 158 22.22 -3.99 -19.33
C LEU A 158 23.52 -4.58 -19.90
N GLU A 159 23.69 -4.62 -21.21
CA GLU A 159 24.94 -5.02 -21.86
C GLU A 159 26.08 -4.10 -21.48
N LEU A 160 25.88 -2.78 -21.56
CA LEU A 160 26.87 -1.79 -21.15
C LEU A 160 27.29 -1.96 -19.68
N TYR A 161 26.35 -2.26 -18.77
CA TYR A 161 26.71 -2.61 -17.40
C TYR A 161 27.68 -3.79 -17.34
N GLY A 162 27.40 -4.87 -18.10
CA GLY A 162 28.28 -6.03 -18.20
C GLY A 162 29.68 -5.66 -18.68
N ASP A 163 29.77 -4.87 -19.75
CA ASP A 163 31.04 -4.41 -20.35
C ASP A 163 31.85 -3.55 -19.38
N LEU A 164 31.18 -2.61 -18.68
CA LEU A 164 31.82 -1.78 -17.66
C LEU A 164 32.42 -2.62 -16.52
N VAL A 165 31.66 -3.60 -16.02
CA VAL A 165 32.14 -4.52 -14.97
C VAL A 165 33.29 -5.39 -15.48
N ALA A 166 33.21 -5.89 -16.71
CA ALA A 166 34.27 -6.69 -17.35
C ALA A 166 35.54 -5.86 -17.56
N ALA A 167 35.44 -4.57 -17.87
CA ALA A 167 36.54 -3.62 -17.97
C ALA A 167 37.12 -3.18 -16.62
N GLY A 168 36.62 -3.71 -15.49
CA GLY A 168 37.10 -3.43 -14.15
C GLY A 168 36.48 -2.20 -13.47
N VAL A 169 35.46 -1.59 -14.06
CA VAL A 169 34.68 -0.51 -13.41
C VAL A 169 34.01 -1.05 -12.15
N PRO A 170 34.13 -0.40 -10.98
CA PRO A 170 33.44 -0.82 -9.77
C PRO A 170 31.91 -0.92 -9.99
N GLY A 171 31.28 -1.94 -9.41
CA GLY A 171 29.81 -2.13 -9.55
C GLY A 171 29.01 -0.94 -9.06
N GLU A 172 29.54 -0.18 -8.09
CA GLU A 172 28.89 1.04 -7.58
C GLU A 172 28.83 2.18 -8.61
N ASP A 173 29.73 2.17 -9.59
CA ASP A 173 29.75 3.14 -10.69
C ASP A 173 29.08 2.57 -11.94
N ALA A 174 29.35 1.32 -12.28
CA ALA A 174 28.72 0.65 -13.43
C ALA A 174 27.17 0.68 -13.37
N ARG A 175 26.59 0.57 -12.16
CA ARG A 175 25.13 0.60 -11.95
C ARG A 175 24.43 1.90 -12.38
N PHE A 176 25.17 2.99 -12.65
CA PHE A 176 24.58 4.24 -13.12
C PHE A 176 23.88 4.11 -14.47
N VAL A 177 24.20 3.09 -15.25
CA VAL A 177 23.52 2.80 -16.53
C VAL A 177 22.22 2.01 -16.37
N PHE A 178 21.90 1.50 -15.17
CA PHE A 178 20.70 0.71 -14.98
C PHE A 178 19.43 1.53 -15.18
N PRO A 179 18.47 1.04 -16.01
CA PRO A 179 17.19 1.68 -16.14
C PRO A 179 16.34 1.50 -14.86
N ASN A 180 15.40 2.41 -14.65
CA ASN A 180 14.41 2.32 -13.56
C ASN A 180 13.55 1.05 -13.62
N ALA A 181 13.47 0.42 -14.80
CA ALA A 181 12.81 -0.87 -15.02
C ALA A 181 13.53 -2.05 -14.36
N THR A 182 14.80 -1.89 -13.95
CA THR A 182 15.58 -2.95 -13.30
C THR A 182 14.88 -3.47 -12.06
N ARG A 183 14.71 -4.81 -12.00
CA ARG A 183 14.09 -5.49 -10.86
C ARG A 183 14.99 -5.49 -9.64
N THR A 184 14.35 -5.50 -8.49
CA THR A 184 15.01 -5.55 -7.18
C THR A 184 14.17 -6.35 -6.19
N ASN A 185 14.81 -6.77 -5.11
CA ASN A 185 14.17 -7.45 -3.98
C ASN A 185 14.37 -6.62 -2.72
N LEU A 186 13.44 -6.74 -1.78
CA LEU A 186 13.54 -6.05 -0.50
C LEU A 186 12.81 -6.81 0.61
N VAL A 187 13.24 -6.58 1.84
CA VAL A 187 12.49 -6.90 3.05
C VAL A 187 11.84 -5.61 3.54
N MET A 188 10.59 -5.67 3.90
CA MET A 188 9.82 -4.57 4.48
C MET A 188 9.19 -5.02 5.79
N THR A 189 9.48 -4.32 6.88
CA THR A 189 8.73 -4.46 8.13
C THR A 189 7.89 -3.21 8.35
N ALA A 190 6.61 -3.38 8.65
CA ALA A 190 5.70 -2.27 8.93
C ALA A 190 4.79 -2.62 10.10
N ASN A 191 4.54 -1.64 11.01
CA ASN A 191 3.48 -1.81 11.99
C ASN A 191 2.10 -1.71 11.34
N LEU A 192 1.06 -2.20 12.01
CA LEU A 192 -0.29 -2.27 11.44
C LEU A 192 -0.83 -0.87 11.07
N ARG A 193 -0.54 0.16 11.87
CA ARG A 193 -0.95 1.53 11.56
C ARG A 193 -0.35 2.02 10.25
N ALA A 194 0.95 1.79 10.05
CA ALA A 194 1.64 2.12 8.80
C ALA A 194 1.05 1.33 7.62
N LEU A 195 0.77 0.02 7.78
CA LEU A 195 0.15 -0.79 6.72
C LEU A 195 -1.23 -0.28 6.33
N ILE A 196 -2.08 0.10 7.30
CA ILE A 196 -3.40 0.69 7.03
C ILE A 196 -3.24 2.01 6.25
N HIS A 197 -2.34 2.90 6.71
CA HIS A 197 -2.08 4.16 6.02
C HIS A 197 -1.56 3.95 4.59
N MET A 198 -0.57 3.09 4.43
CA MET A 198 -0.01 2.75 3.11
C MET A 198 -1.07 2.16 2.20
N SER A 199 -1.87 1.22 2.70
CA SER A 199 -2.98 0.59 1.97
C SER A 199 -4.02 1.61 1.54
N GLY A 200 -4.33 2.57 2.39
CA GLY A 200 -5.23 3.68 2.08
C GLY A 200 -4.85 4.43 0.81
N LEU A 201 -3.54 4.63 0.61
CA LEU A 201 -2.98 5.34 -0.54
C LEU A 201 -2.73 4.41 -1.74
N ARG A 202 -2.22 3.19 -1.50
CA ARG A 202 -1.68 2.32 -2.56
C ARG A 202 -2.68 1.34 -3.14
N LEU A 203 -3.77 1.05 -2.45
CA LEU A 203 -4.90 0.29 -3.01
C LEU A 203 -5.88 1.17 -3.82
N CYS A 204 -5.72 2.49 -3.77
CA CYS A 204 -6.51 3.42 -4.56
C CYS A 204 -6.31 3.15 -6.07
N THR A 205 -7.38 3.28 -6.87
CA THR A 205 -7.33 3.13 -8.34
C THR A 205 -6.42 4.17 -8.99
N MET A 206 -6.21 5.31 -8.33
CA MET A 206 -5.32 6.39 -8.76
C MET A 206 -3.83 6.10 -8.49
N ALA A 207 -3.52 5.07 -7.69
CA ALA A 207 -2.14 4.66 -7.46
C ALA A 207 -1.55 4.02 -8.73
N GLN A 208 -0.24 4.21 -8.95
CA GLN A 208 0.48 3.56 -10.04
C GLN A 208 0.27 2.04 -9.98
N TRP A 209 0.07 1.40 -11.12
CA TRP A 209 -0.40 0.02 -11.23
C TRP A 209 0.49 -1.00 -10.50
N GLU A 210 1.81 -0.85 -10.52
CA GLU A 210 2.76 -1.80 -9.94
C GLU A 210 2.69 -1.77 -8.41
N ILE A 211 2.77 -0.58 -7.79
CA ILE A 211 2.66 -0.46 -6.33
C ILE A 211 1.26 -0.83 -5.84
N ARG A 212 0.21 -0.57 -6.63
CA ARG A 212 -1.14 -1.03 -6.31
C ARG A 212 -1.20 -2.56 -6.30
N ARG A 213 -0.58 -3.23 -7.28
CA ARG A 213 -0.49 -4.69 -7.31
C ARG A 213 0.26 -5.25 -6.12
N LEU A 214 1.37 -4.63 -5.74
CA LEU A 214 2.12 -5.01 -4.54
C LEU A 214 1.21 -4.96 -3.29
N PHE A 215 0.45 -3.89 -3.11
CA PHE A 215 -0.43 -3.77 -1.94
C PHE A 215 -1.64 -4.71 -1.98
N GLN A 216 -2.09 -5.13 -3.15
CA GLN A 216 -3.07 -6.22 -3.27
C GLN A 216 -2.51 -7.55 -2.76
N LEU A 217 -1.25 -7.86 -3.09
CA LEU A 217 -0.57 -9.05 -2.58
C LEU A 217 -0.33 -8.97 -1.07
N ILE A 218 0.19 -7.85 -0.56
CA ILE A 218 0.37 -7.62 0.89
C ILE A 218 -0.96 -7.81 1.64
N ARG A 219 -2.04 -7.20 1.14
CA ARG A 219 -3.38 -7.38 1.71
C ARG A 219 -3.81 -8.84 1.72
N HIS A 220 -3.57 -9.57 0.63
CA HIS A 220 -3.88 -10.99 0.54
C HIS A 220 -3.14 -11.78 1.61
N GLU A 221 -1.83 -11.59 1.77
CA GLU A 221 -1.01 -12.26 2.77
C GLU A 221 -1.52 -12.00 4.20
N VAL A 222 -1.84 -10.75 4.54
CA VAL A 222 -2.39 -10.42 5.87
C VAL A 222 -3.76 -11.07 6.08
N PHE A 223 -4.61 -11.11 5.04
CA PHE A 223 -5.91 -11.80 5.11
C PHE A 223 -5.77 -13.30 5.38
N GLN A 224 -4.73 -13.96 4.83
CA GLN A 224 -4.49 -15.39 5.07
C GLN A 224 -4.20 -15.70 6.55
N VAL A 225 -3.53 -14.80 7.25
CA VAL A 225 -3.21 -15.00 8.68
C VAL A 225 -4.25 -14.40 9.61
N SER A 226 -4.94 -13.33 9.20
CA SER A 226 -6.01 -12.69 9.97
C SER A 226 -7.00 -11.95 9.07
N PRO A 227 -8.16 -12.55 8.75
CA PRO A 227 -9.22 -11.83 8.05
C PRO A 227 -9.65 -10.54 8.77
N PHE A 228 -9.65 -10.55 10.10
CA PHE A 228 -9.98 -9.40 10.93
C PHE A 228 -9.00 -8.23 10.69
N LEU A 229 -7.70 -8.44 10.88
CA LEU A 229 -6.69 -7.38 10.68
C LEU A 229 -6.56 -6.98 9.21
N GLY A 230 -6.66 -7.95 8.29
CA GLY A 230 -6.64 -7.71 6.84
C GLY A 230 -7.81 -6.85 6.34
N SER A 231 -8.95 -6.86 7.04
CA SER A 231 -10.12 -6.04 6.67
C SER A 231 -9.84 -4.54 6.74
N PHE A 232 -8.90 -4.11 7.59
CA PHE A 232 -8.51 -2.71 7.71
C PHE A 232 -7.60 -2.22 6.58
N LEU A 233 -6.99 -3.13 5.81
CA LEU A 233 -6.16 -2.81 4.66
C LEU A 233 -7.05 -2.52 3.44
N ALA A 234 -7.52 -1.31 3.31
CA ALA A 234 -8.45 -0.87 2.26
C ALA A 234 -8.05 0.52 1.73
N PRO A 235 -8.53 0.92 0.53
CA PRO A 235 -8.41 2.31 0.09
C PRO A 235 -9.04 3.26 1.12
N LYS A 236 -8.44 4.44 1.32
CA LYS A 236 -8.92 5.42 2.33
C LYS A 236 -10.39 5.82 2.18
N CYS A 237 -10.92 5.79 0.95
CA CYS A 237 -12.32 6.10 0.68
C CYS A 237 -13.30 5.06 1.25
N VAL A 238 -12.85 3.85 1.59
CA VAL A 238 -13.71 2.80 2.15
C VAL A 238 -14.16 3.17 3.57
N PRO A 239 -13.28 3.42 4.54
CA PRO A 239 -13.69 3.86 5.86
C PRO A 239 -14.29 5.27 5.88
N LEU A 240 -13.89 6.17 4.97
CA LEU A 240 -14.43 7.53 4.88
C LEU A 240 -15.85 7.58 4.32
N GLY A 241 -16.24 6.58 3.51
CA GLY A 241 -17.54 6.58 2.81
C GLY A 241 -17.58 7.47 1.55
N TYR A 242 -16.53 8.25 1.26
CA TYR A 242 -16.43 9.11 0.08
C TYR A 242 -14.99 9.15 -0.45
N CYS A 243 -14.81 9.61 -1.70
CA CYS A 243 -13.53 9.84 -2.35
C CYS A 243 -13.11 11.31 -2.20
N ASP A 244 -11.87 11.55 -1.74
CA ASP A 244 -11.28 12.89 -1.63
C ASP A 244 -10.12 13.13 -2.63
N GLU A 245 -9.92 12.20 -3.56
CA GLU A 245 -8.88 12.31 -4.59
C GLU A 245 -9.26 13.34 -5.66
N MET A 246 -8.45 14.39 -5.79
CA MET A 246 -8.70 15.45 -6.78
C MET A 246 -8.73 14.93 -8.22
N GLY A 247 -7.89 13.94 -8.56
CA GLY A 247 -7.88 13.31 -9.89
C GLY A 247 -9.10 12.45 -10.19
N ASN A 248 -9.97 12.19 -9.22
CA ASN A 248 -11.24 11.46 -9.39
C ASN A 248 -12.48 12.37 -9.32
N ARG A 249 -12.31 13.68 -9.39
CA ARG A 249 -13.41 14.64 -9.32
C ARG A 249 -14.45 14.42 -10.42
N ASP A 250 -14.00 13.94 -11.57
CA ASP A 250 -14.87 13.69 -12.74
C ASP A 250 -15.48 12.27 -12.75
N GLY A 251 -15.46 11.56 -11.63
CA GLY A 251 -16.22 10.32 -11.46
C GLY A 251 -15.63 9.08 -12.14
N HIS A 252 -14.31 9.03 -12.40
CA HIS A 252 -13.68 7.88 -13.08
C HIS A 252 -13.58 6.61 -12.24
N CYS A 253 -13.70 6.71 -10.90
CA CYS A 253 -13.65 5.57 -9.99
C CYS A 253 -15.03 5.30 -9.38
N PRO A 254 -15.62 4.11 -9.60
CA PRO A 254 -16.98 3.80 -9.13
C PRO A 254 -17.03 3.36 -7.66
N ILE A 255 -15.91 3.32 -6.93
CA ILE A 255 -15.87 2.73 -5.57
C ILE A 255 -16.67 3.57 -4.58
N ARG A 256 -16.54 4.89 -4.62
CA ARG A 256 -17.22 5.85 -3.75
C ARG A 256 -17.51 7.16 -4.50
N PRO A 257 -18.59 7.87 -4.17
CA PRO A 257 -18.85 9.21 -4.69
C PRO A 257 -17.74 10.17 -4.25
N HIS A 258 -17.48 11.19 -5.05
CA HIS A 258 -16.54 12.24 -4.67
C HIS A 258 -17.09 13.08 -3.52
N LYS A 259 -16.21 13.60 -2.67
CA LYS A 259 -16.59 14.44 -1.52
C LYS A 259 -17.48 15.62 -1.90
N ASP A 260 -17.25 16.24 -3.06
CA ASP A 260 -18.02 17.39 -3.53
C ASP A 260 -19.50 16.99 -3.79
N GLU A 261 -19.76 15.79 -4.34
CA GLU A 261 -21.12 15.25 -4.52
C GLU A 261 -21.80 14.98 -3.17
N VAL A 262 -21.05 14.39 -2.22
CA VAL A 262 -21.57 14.11 -0.87
C VAL A 262 -21.91 15.41 -0.13
N LEU A 263 -21.04 16.43 -0.24
CA LEU A 263 -21.28 17.74 0.38
C LEU A 263 -22.47 18.47 -0.26
N ALA A 264 -22.61 18.41 -1.59
CA ALA A 264 -23.75 18.99 -2.30
C ALA A 264 -25.07 18.33 -1.88
N ALA A 265 -25.12 17.01 -1.87
CA ALA A 265 -26.30 16.26 -1.41
C ALA A 265 -26.67 16.55 0.06
N TRP A 266 -25.64 16.75 0.90
CA TRP A 266 -25.83 17.11 2.30
C TRP A 266 -26.40 18.55 2.46
N ALA A 267 -25.87 19.50 1.69
CA ALA A 267 -26.35 20.88 1.66
C ALA A 267 -27.82 20.95 1.22
N GLU A 268 -28.21 20.17 0.21
CA GLU A 268 -29.59 20.06 -0.26
C GLU A 268 -30.51 19.50 0.83
N LYS A 269 -30.12 18.41 1.51
CA LYS A 269 -30.88 17.83 2.63
C LYS A 269 -31.06 18.83 3.77
N ARG A 270 -30.03 19.61 4.11
CA ARG A 270 -30.12 20.68 5.13
C ARG A 270 -31.09 21.77 4.72
N GLY A 271 -31.05 22.19 3.46
CA GLY A 271 -31.97 23.18 2.91
C GLY A 271 -33.45 22.70 3.02
N ALA A 272 -33.73 21.47 2.61
CA ALA A 272 -35.05 20.86 2.69
C ALA A 272 -35.51 20.69 4.16
N ALA A 273 -34.62 20.26 5.07
CA ALA A 273 -34.98 20.14 6.48
C ALA A 273 -35.33 21.49 7.12
N ARG A 274 -34.55 22.53 6.81
CA ARG A 274 -34.78 23.91 7.28
C ARG A 274 -36.09 24.46 6.78
N ALA A 275 -36.41 24.23 5.50
CA ALA A 275 -37.69 24.61 4.93
C ALA A 275 -38.87 23.86 5.58
N ALA A 276 -38.66 22.66 6.10
CA ALA A 276 -39.66 21.85 6.83
C ALA A 276 -39.66 22.10 8.35
N GLY A 277 -38.96 23.12 8.85
CA GLY A 277 -38.86 23.46 10.27
C GLY A 277 -38.10 22.43 11.13
N ARG A 278 -37.24 21.60 10.53
CA ARG A 278 -36.45 20.58 11.22
C ARG A 278 -34.98 21.00 11.25
N GLU A 279 -34.32 20.89 12.40
CA GLU A 279 -32.86 21.01 12.51
C GLU A 279 -32.21 19.65 12.28
N LEU A 280 -31.25 19.60 11.34
CA LEU A 280 -30.30 18.49 11.24
C LEU A 280 -29.05 18.79 12.09
N PRO A 281 -28.46 17.76 12.73
CA PRO A 281 -27.24 17.95 13.49
C PRO A 281 -26.17 18.64 12.65
N THR A 282 -25.45 19.58 13.26
CA THR A 282 -24.22 20.12 12.69
C THR A 282 -23.14 19.03 12.73
N VAL A 283 -22.47 18.79 11.60
CA VAL A 283 -21.31 17.91 11.51
C VAL A 283 -20.12 18.58 12.18
#